data_1a203d26e8d9d8a9d9b1f3e45f8ed2bc
#
_entry.id   1a203d26e8d9d8a9d9b1f3e45f8ed2bc
#
_cell.length_a   1.000
_cell.length_b   1.000
_cell.length_c   1.000
_cell.angle_alpha   90.00
_cell.angle_beta   90.00
_cell.angle_gamma   90.00
#
_symmetry.space_group_name_H-M   'P 1'
#
loop_
_entity.id
_entity.type
_entity.pdbx_description
1 polymer ?
#
loop_
_entity_poly.entity_id
_entity_poly.type
_entity_poly.pdbx_seq_one_letter_code
_entity_poly.pdbx_strand_id
1 'polypeptide(L)'
;MRTFVISDAHGYPELIKNALAHGGFDPLCDAFVYAGDLVDRGPDPEGCIELIERYAAEVLVGNHDVGVLLDLPIFPQESRGSGLRLFLRQKVLAASSAWRVATAVEGVLITHAGVSSHYDWVLQEECQGDPARLAGLLNATFVAAVEREPQVREWDDHPILSEDGPLWFRPRPYSYLLPLAGRAQVVGHTPPIPELEPLDFYMIDPCAFEGMADPGRYRYAVIQAGCVRVEEGRLGCDVAGQPLSKPCLAEAGR
;
A
#
# COMPACT_ATOMS: atom_id res chain seq x y z
N MET A 1 18.32 -9.87 -2.95
CA MET A 1 17.78 -8.80 -2.10
C MET A 1 16.34 -9.17 -1.80
N ARG A 2 15.84 -9.03 -0.55
CA ARG A 2 14.43 -9.19 -0.24
C ARG A 2 13.75 -7.81 -0.37
N THR A 3 12.50 -7.79 -0.81
CA THR A 3 11.67 -6.59 -0.76
C THR A 3 10.49 -6.84 0.15
N PHE A 4 10.39 -6.06 1.21
CA PHE A 4 9.26 -6.07 2.13
C PHE A 4 8.17 -5.14 1.62
N VAL A 5 6.91 -5.56 1.69
CA VAL A 5 5.74 -4.74 1.33
C VAL A 5 4.80 -4.69 2.51
N ILE A 6 4.47 -3.49 2.97
CA ILE A 6 3.56 -3.23 4.09
C ILE A 6 2.56 -2.18 3.64
N SER A 7 1.32 -2.26 4.10
CA SER A 7 0.24 -1.31 3.78
C SER A 7 -0.64 -1.04 4.99
N ASP A 8 -1.58 -0.12 4.83
CA ASP A 8 -2.72 0.10 5.73
C ASP A 8 -2.34 0.30 7.20
N ALA A 9 -1.27 1.07 7.44
CA ALA A 9 -0.85 1.38 8.81
C ALA A 9 -1.76 2.41 9.47
N HIS A 10 -2.45 3.26 8.70
CA HIS A 10 -3.48 4.17 9.18
C HIS A 10 -3.14 4.89 10.49
N GLY A 11 -1.97 5.53 10.57
CA GLY A 11 -1.55 6.24 11.78
C GLY A 11 -1.19 5.34 12.98
N TYR A 12 -0.89 4.05 12.73
CA TYR A 12 -0.36 3.12 13.74
C TYR A 12 1.08 2.71 13.37
N PRO A 13 2.10 3.51 13.68
CA PRO A 13 3.50 3.23 13.30
C PRO A 13 4.02 1.89 13.84
N GLU A 14 3.42 1.37 14.91
CA GLU A 14 3.77 0.07 15.49
C GLU A 14 3.50 -1.10 14.53
N LEU A 15 2.54 -0.97 13.61
CA LEU A 15 2.29 -1.99 12.57
C LEU A 15 3.52 -2.13 11.67
N ILE A 16 4.06 -0.99 11.20
CA ILE A 16 5.26 -0.95 10.35
C ILE A 16 6.47 -1.50 11.11
N LYS A 17 6.72 -1.00 12.34
CA LYS A 17 7.86 -1.43 13.16
C LYS A 17 7.85 -2.93 13.43
N ASN A 18 6.69 -3.46 13.82
CA ASN A 18 6.57 -4.88 14.16
C ASN A 18 6.69 -5.77 12.92
N ALA A 19 6.11 -5.39 11.78
CA ALA A 19 6.24 -6.14 10.53
C ALA A 19 7.71 -6.23 10.08
N LEU A 20 8.43 -5.10 10.07
CA LEU A 20 9.86 -5.06 9.71
C LEU A 20 10.71 -5.87 10.69
N ALA A 21 10.46 -5.74 12.00
CA ALA A 21 11.20 -6.47 13.03
C ALA A 21 10.93 -7.98 12.95
N HIS A 22 9.66 -8.40 12.79
CA HIS A 22 9.26 -9.80 12.65
C HIS A 22 9.91 -10.47 11.44
N GLY A 23 9.96 -9.76 10.29
CA GLY A 23 10.61 -10.24 9.07
C GLY A 23 12.14 -10.21 9.13
N GLY A 24 12.73 -9.63 10.16
CA GLY A 24 14.19 -9.42 10.25
C GLY A 24 14.70 -8.54 9.11
N PHE A 25 14.03 -7.41 8.88
CA PHE A 25 14.42 -6.42 7.89
C PHE A 25 15.78 -5.81 8.21
N ASP A 26 16.68 -5.85 7.25
CA ASP A 26 18.01 -5.22 7.33
C ASP A 26 18.09 -4.10 6.26
N PRO A 27 18.11 -2.82 6.65
CA PRO A 27 18.12 -1.70 5.70
C PRO A 27 19.38 -1.65 4.83
N LEU A 28 20.43 -2.43 5.15
CA LEU A 28 21.64 -2.53 4.33
C LEU A 28 21.52 -3.56 3.20
N CYS A 29 20.61 -4.52 3.32
CA CYS A 29 20.48 -5.67 2.42
C CYS A 29 19.09 -5.80 1.79
N ASP A 30 18.06 -5.23 2.41
CA ASP A 30 16.67 -5.37 2.01
C ASP A 30 16.10 -4.04 1.52
N ALA A 31 15.06 -4.11 0.68
CA ALA A 31 14.24 -2.96 0.30
C ALA A 31 12.89 -3.00 1.02
N PHE A 32 12.28 -1.85 1.21
CA PHE A 32 10.93 -1.72 1.76
C PHE A 32 10.07 -0.86 0.84
N VAL A 33 8.88 -1.35 0.49
CA VAL A 33 7.82 -0.65 -0.25
C VAL A 33 6.63 -0.46 0.68
N TYR A 34 6.18 0.77 0.84
CA TYR A 34 4.93 1.06 1.54
C TYR A 34 3.79 1.18 0.53
N ALA A 35 2.71 0.41 0.71
CA ALA A 35 1.66 0.24 -0.28
C ALA A 35 0.33 0.95 0.08
N GLY A 36 0.41 2.14 0.68
CA GLY A 36 -0.72 3.04 0.85
C GLY A 36 -1.52 2.92 2.15
N ASP A 37 -2.44 3.85 2.32
CA ASP A 37 -3.28 4.06 3.50
C ASP A 37 -2.47 4.32 4.77
N LEU A 38 -1.78 5.44 4.74
CA LEU A 38 -0.93 5.92 5.81
C LEU A 38 -1.71 6.72 6.85
N VAL A 39 -2.74 7.44 6.42
CA VAL A 39 -3.51 8.37 7.23
C VAL A 39 -4.87 7.82 7.63
N ASP A 40 -5.59 8.57 8.46
CA ASP A 40 -6.88 8.26 9.07
C ASP A 40 -6.82 7.11 10.12
N ARG A 41 -7.88 6.96 10.90
CA ARG A 41 -8.15 5.94 11.93
C ARG A 41 -7.23 5.96 13.14
N GLY A 42 -5.92 6.08 12.98
CA GLY A 42 -4.94 6.02 14.07
C GLY A 42 -4.45 7.38 14.56
N PRO A 43 -3.83 7.41 15.75
CA PRO A 43 -3.48 8.65 16.42
C PRO A 43 -2.18 9.30 15.93
N ASP A 44 -1.33 8.59 15.17
CA ASP A 44 0.05 9.02 14.88
C ASP A 44 0.41 8.84 13.39
N PRO A 45 -0.24 9.55 12.46
CA PRO A 45 0.16 9.54 11.06
C PRO A 45 1.57 10.12 10.83
N GLU A 46 2.00 11.08 11.64
CA GLU A 46 3.35 11.64 11.57
C GLU A 46 4.41 10.59 11.86
N GLY A 47 4.22 9.76 12.89
CA GLY A 47 5.12 8.64 13.18
C GLY A 47 5.18 7.60 12.06
N CYS A 48 4.07 7.36 11.34
CA CYS A 48 4.09 6.55 10.13
C CYS A 48 4.91 7.20 9.02
N ILE A 49 4.72 8.51 8.78
CA ILE A 49 5.49 9.29 7.79
C ILE A 49 6.99 9.21 8.08
N GLU A 50 7.40 9.43 9.33
CA GLU A 50 8.82 9.37 9.71
C GLU A 50 9.45 8.00 9.42
N LEU A 51 8.72 6.90 9.67
CA LEU A 51 9.20 5.55 9.40
C LEU A 51 9.36 5.27 7.90
N ILE A 52 8.36 5.63 7.09
CA ILE A 52 8.43 5.39 5.65
C ILE A 52 9.47 6.28 4.98
N GLU A 53 9.59 7.56 5.38
CA GLU A 53 10.64 8.46 4.88
C GLU A 53 12.06 7.96 5.23
N ARG A 54 12.19 7.26 6.36
CA ARG A 54 13.48 6.73 6.81
C ARG A 54 13.87 5.42 6.14
N TYR A 55 12.92 4.54 5.87
CA TYR A 55 13.21 3.15 5.50
C TYR A 55 12.64 2.73 4.14
N ALA A 56 11.56 3.34 3.67
CA ALA A 56 10.96 2.94 2.42
C ALA A 56 11.80 3.38 1.21
N ALA A 57 12.09 2.43 0.35
CA ALA A 57 12.69 2.71 -0.96
C ALA A 57 11.67 3.30 -1.93
N GLU A 58 10.41 2.86 -1.81
CA GLU A 58 9.28 3.37 -2.58
C GLU A 58 8.03 3.51 -1.69
N VAL A 59 7.23 4.54 -1.96
CA VAL A 59 5.98 4.83 -1.24
C VAL A 59 4.85 4.93 -2.24
N LEU A 60 3.82 4.12 -2.02
CA LEU A 60 2.56 4.25 -2.74
C LEU A 60 1.52 4.94 -1.85
N VAL A 61 0.59 5.65 -2.47
CA VAL A 61 -0.57 6.25 -1.80
C VAL A 61 -1.77 5.32 -1.90
N GLY A 62 -2.56 5.26 -0.84
CA GLY A 62 -3.84 4.59 -0.82
C GLY A 62 -5.01 5.56 -1.03
N ASN A 63 -6.23 5.04 -1.00
CA ASN A 63 -7.43 5.85 -1.20
C ASN A 63 -7.62 6.88 -0.07
N HIS A 64 -7.26 6.56 1.20
CA HIS A 64 -7.29 7.53 2.29
C HIS A 64 -6.30 8.68 2.09
N ASP A 65 -5.09 8.38 1.65
CA ASP A 65 -4.08 9.38 1.35
C ASP A 65 -4.52 10.30 0.20
N VAL A 66 -5.13 9.73 -0.85
CA VAL A 66 -5.67 10.47 -2.01
C VAL A 66 -6.92 11.25 -1.63
N GLY A 67 -7.76 10.75 -0.73
CA GLY A 67 -8.89 11.47 -0.17
C GLY A 67 -8.47 12.79 0.48
N VAL A 68 -7.38 12.76 1.27
CA VAL A 68 -6.78 13.98 1.85
C VAL A 68 -6.12 14.85 0.77
N LEU A 69 -5.36 14.25 -0.15
CA LEU A 69 -4.64 14.95 -1.22
C LEU A 69 -5.57 15.77 -2.11
N LEU A 70 -6.69 15.21 -2.55
CA LEU A 70 -7.61 15.79 -3.50
C LEU A 70 -8.87 16.36 -2.85
N ASP A 71 -9.00 16.31 -1.51
CA ASP A 71 -10.18 16.70 -0.76
C ASP A 71 -11.45 15.93 -1.19
N LEU A 72 -11.29 14.65 -1.49
CA LEU A 72 -12.38 13.77 -1.87
C LEU A 72 -13.02 13.12 -0.64
N PRO A 73 -14.35 12.89 -0.65
CA PRO A 73 -15.02 12.26 0.48
C PRO A 73 -14.58 10.80 0.65
N ILE A 74 -14.16 10.46 1.86
CA ILE A 74 -13.84 9.09 2.28
C ILE A 74 -14.30 8.86 3.71
N PHE A 75 -14.59 7.62 4.11
CA PHE A 75 -15.06 7.30 5.45
C PHE A 75 -14.24 6.13 6.05
N PRO A 76 -13.82 6.25 7.31
CA PRO A 76 -13.77 7.47 8.12
C PRO A 76 -12.68 8.42 7.61
N GLN A 77 -12.91 9.72 7.66
CA GLN A 77 -11.93 10.74 7.34
C GLN A 77 -11.64 11.58 8.59
N GLU A 78 -10.53 11.30 9.23
CA GLU A 78 -10.08 11.94 10.47
C GLU A 78 -8.89 12.86 10.22
N SER A 79 -8.04 12.50 9.26
CA SER A 79 -6.88 13.28 8.87
C SER A 79 -7.27 14.42 7.96
N ARG A 80 -7.46 15.60 8.54
CA ARG A 80 -7.79 16.83 7.79
C ARG A 80 -6.80 17.92 8.14
N GLY A 81 -6.31 18.59 7.14
CA GLY A 81 -5.46 19.77 7.35
C GLY A 81 -4.73 20.18 6.08
N SER A 82 -4.67 21.50 5.88
CA SER A 82 -3.96 22.07 4.73
C SER A 82 -2.46 21.70 4.70
N GLY A 83 -1.86 21.50 5.87
CA GLY A 83 -0.45 21.08 5.98
C GLY A 83 -0.21 19.68 5.45
N LEU A 84 -1.02 18.70 5.87
CA LEU A 84 -0.92 17.32 5.38
C LEU A 84 -1.22 17.22 3.88
N ARG A 85 -2.27 17.88 3.42
CA ARG A 85 -2.60 17.96 1.99
C ARG A 85 -1.46 18.53 1.15
N LEU A 86 -0.87 19.64 1.60
CA LEU A 86 0.28 20.25 0.92
C LEU A 86 1.49 19.30 0.90
N PHE A 87 1.76 18.64 2.02
CA PHE A 87 2.83 17.64 2.12
C PHE A 87 2.62 16.50 1.11
N LEU A 88 1.44 15.86 1.10
CA LEU A 88 1.13 14.78 0.15
C LEU A 88 1.26 15.25 -1.31
N ARG A 89 0.77 16.46 -1.61
CA ARG A 89 0.90 17.03 -2.94
C ARG A 89 2.35 17.25 -3.36
N GLN A 90 3.18 17.75 -2.46
CA GLN A 90 4.61 17.91 -2.72
C GLN A 90 5.29 16.56 -2.97
N LYS A 91 4.92 15.51 -2.21
CA LYS A 91 5.48 14.17 -2.39
C LYS A 91 5.07 13.54 -3.72
N VAL A 92 3.80 13.65 -4.11
CA VAL A 92 3.30 13.09 -5.39
C VAL A 92 3.88 13.80 -6.59
N LEU A 93 4.01 15.14 -6.53
CA LEU A 93 4.51 15.95 -7.66
C LEU A 93 6.04 16.14 -7.65
N ALA A 94 6.74 15.49 -6.74
CA ALA A 94 8.21 15.58 -6.69
C ALA A 94 8.86 15.03 -7.97
N ALA A 95 9.91 15.68 -8.43
CA ALA A 95 10.67 15.22 -9.60
C ALA A 95 11.48 13.94 -9.34
N SER A 96 11.87 13.72 -8.09
CA SER A 96 12.58 12.51 -7.63
C SER A 96 11.94 11.99 -6.35
N SER A 97 12.00 10.68 -6.12
CA SER A 97 11.41 10.02 -4.96
C SER A 97 9.91 10.34 -4.78
N ALA A 98 9.20 10.50 -5.89
CA ALA A 98 7.77 10.80 -5.87
C ALA A 98 6.99 9.64 -5.27
N TRP A 99 6.00 9.95 -4.44
CA TRP A 99 5.00 8.98 -4.01
C TRP A 99 4.08 8.65 -5.19
N ARG A 100 3.73 7.40 -5.35
CA ARG A 100 3.11 6.85 -6.57
C ARG A 100 1.84 6.08 -6.24
N VAL A 101 1.16 5.53 -7.24
CA VAL A 101 0.03 4.60 -7.05
C VAL A 101 0.40 3.16 -7.41
N ALA A 102 1.52 2.96 -8.09
CA ALA A 102 1.96 1.63 -8.51
C ALA A 102 3.48 1.53 -8.61
N THR A 103 4.02 0.35 -8.31
CA THR A 103 5.38 -0.04 -8.63
C THR A 103 5.43 -1.51 -9.03
N ALA A 104 6.55 -1.98 -9.58
CA ALA A 104 6.75 -3.38 -9.88
C ALA A 104 8.14 -3.83 -9.40
N VAL A 105 8.18 -4.93 -8.68
CA VAL A 105 9.41 -5.53 -8.14
C VAL A 105 9.51 -6.96 -8.62
N GLU A 106 10.57 -7.29 -9.34
CA GLU A 106 10.83 -8.65 -9.84
C GLU A 106 9.62 -9.27 -10.58
N GLY A 107 8.88 -8.47 -11.35
CA GLY A 107 7.70 -8.90 -12.10
C GLY A 107 6.39 -8.94 -11.32
N VAL A 108 6.42 -8.64 -10.02
CA VAL A 108 5.24 -8.51 -9.16
C VAL A 108 4.75 -7.07 -9.18
N LEU A 109 3.49 -6.83 -9.52
CA LEU A 109 2.86 -5.52 -9.44
C LEU A 109 2.46 -5.22 -7.99
N ILE A 110 2.78 -4.03 -7.51
CA ILE A 110 2.39 -3.56 -6.18
C ILE A 110 1.56 -2.30 -6.36
N THR A 111 0.36 -2.29 -5.81
CA THR A 111 -0.55 -1.14 -5.77
C THR A 111 -1.28 -1.16 -4.43
N HIS A 112 -2.00 -0.09 -4.10
CA HIS A 112 -2.77 -0.11 -2.86
C HIS A 112 -3.90 -1.14 -2.90
N ALA A 113 -4.78 -1.11 -3.92
CA ALA A 113 -5.95 -1.97 -3.97
C ALA A 113 -5.88 -3.11 -5.02
N GLY A 114 -4.91 -3.06 -5.91
CA GLY A 114 -4.84 -3.94 -7.07
C GLY A 114 -5.42 -3.30 -8.33
N VAL A 115 -5.31 -4.00 -9.42
CA VAL A 115 -5.97 -3.67 -10.68
C VAL A 115 -6.78 -4.86 -11.18
N SER A 116 -7.94 -4.57 -11.75
CA SER A 116 -8.86 -5.59 -12.24
C SER A 116 -8.44 -6.13 -13.61
N SER A 117 -9.12 -7.20 -14.05
CA SER A 117 -8.98 -7.78 -15.39
C SER A 117 -9.35 -6.80 -16.52
N HIS A 118 -9.94 -5.65 -16.25
CA HIS A 118 -10.13 -4.59 -17.24
C HIS A 118 -8.79 -4.05 -17.74
N TYR A 119 -7.72 -4.19 -16.96
CA TYR A 119 -6.36 -3.81 -17.36
C TYR A 119 -5.61 -4.90 -18.15
N ASP A 120 -6.20 -6.09 -18.35
CA ASP A 120 -5.54 -7.18 -19.10
C ASP A 120 -5.14 -6.73 -20.50
N TRP A 121 -6.04 -6.06 -21.21
CA TRP A 121 -5.75 -5.55 -22.54
C TRP A 121 -4.63 -4.50 -22.54
N VAL A 122 -4.69 -3.55 -21.59
CA VAL A 122 -3.65 -2.51 -21.42
C VAL A 122 -2.31 -3.15 -21.13
N LEU A 123 -2.26 -4.14 -20.24
CA LEU A 123 -1.02 -4.84 -19.93
C LEU A 123 -0.44 -5.53 -21.17
N GLN A 124 -1.26 -6.25 -21.96
CA GLN A 124 -0.77 -7.03 -23.09
C GLN A 124 -0.39 -6.12 -24.26
N GLU A 125 -1.26 -5.22 -24.68
CA GLU A 125 -1.09 -4.46 -25.93
C GLU A 125 -0.24 -3.20 -25.75
N GLU A 126 -0.46 -2.45 -24.67
CA GLU A 126 0.28 -1.20 -24.45
C GLU A 126 1.58 -1.41 -23.68
N CYS A 127 1.55 -2.30 -22.67
CA CYS A 127 2.69 -2.56 -21.81
C CYS A 127 3.51 -3.79 -22.20
N GLN A 128 3.11 -4.53 -23.25
CA GLN A 128 3.82 -5.73 -23.72
C GLN A 128 3.98 -6.80 -22.64
N GLY A 129 3.00 -6.95 -21.78
CA GLY A 129 3.01 -7.87 -20.66
C GLY A 129 3.96 -7.49 -19.51
N ASP A 130 4.53 -6.28 -19.48
CA ASP A 130 5.48 -5.83 -18.47
C ASP A 130 4.77 -5.05 -17.35
N PRO A 131 4.71 -5.59 -16.09
CA PRO A 131 4.12 -4.89 -14.96
C PRO A 131 4.79 -3.54 -14.64
N ALA A 132 6.08 -3.38 -14.92
CA ALA A 132 6.78 -2.13 -14.67
C ALA A 132 6.31 -1.01 -15.62
N ARG A 133 6.00 -1.36 -16.87
CA ARG A 133 5.39 -0.42 -17.82
C ARG A 133 3.98 -0.06 -17.43
N LEU A 134 3.19 -1.04 -16.96
CA LEU A 134 1.85 -0.77 -16.43
C LEU A 134 1.92 0.16 -15.22
N ALA A 135 2.81 -0.09 -14.26
CA ALA A 135 3.03 0.81 -13.13
C ALA A 135 3.40 2.23 -13.57
N GLY A 136 4.26 2.36 -14.57
CA GLY A 136 4.62 3.66 -15.18
C GLY A 136 3.40 4.39 -15.78
N LEU A 137 2.55 3.69 -16.51
CA LEU A 137 1.33 4.23 -17.09
C LEU A 137 0.34 4.69 -16.00
N LEU A 138 0.09 3.85 -14.99
CA LEU A 138 -0.78 4.18 -13.86
C LEU A 138 -0.28 5.43 -13.12
N ASN A 139 1.02 5.53 -12.89
CA ASN A 139 1.64 6.69 -12.22
C ASN A 139 1.49 7.96 -13.05
N ALA A 140 1.74 7.91 -14.35
CA ALA A 140 1.58 9.08 -15.24
C ALA A 140 0.12 9.55 -15.26
N THR A 141 -0.83 8.60 -15.32
CA THR A 141 -2.27 8.88 -15.28
C THR A 141 -2.68 9.49 -13.96
N PHE A 142 -2.13 9.02 -12.83
CA PHE A 142 -2.40 9.57 -11.51
C PHE A 142 -1.86 11.00 -11.34
N VAL A 143 -0.63 11.26 -11.76
CA VAL A 143 -0.06 12.62 -11.74
C VAL A 143 -0.93 13.59 -12.54
N ALA A 144 -1.39 13.19 -13.73
CA ALA A 144 -2.29 14.00 -14.53
C ALA A 144 -3.63 14.31 -13.83
N ALA A 145 -4.16 13.36 -13.04
CA ALA A 145 -5.35 13.58 -12.22
C ALA A 145 -5.07 14.61 -11.10
N VAL A 146 -3.94 14.48 -10.41
CA VAL A 146 -3.53 15.40 -9.32
C VAL A 146 -3.27 16.82 -9.84
N GLU A 147 -2.70 16.96 -11.04
CA GLU A 147 -2.49 18.26 -11.68
C GLU A 147 -3.81 18.96 -12.07
N ARG A 148 -4.87 18.17 -12.31
CA ARG A 148 -6.23 18.66 -12.58
C ARG A 148 -7.06 18.89 -11.31
N GLU A 149 -6.46 18.88 -10.14
CA GLU A 149 -7.14 18.93 -8.84
C GLU A 149 -8.36 19.85 -8.76
N PRO A 150 -8.38 21.08 -9.29
CA PRO A 150 -9.58 21.90 -9.16
C PRO A 150 -10.81 21.35 -9.89
N GLN A 151 -10.62 20.44 -10.86
CA GLN A 151 -11.70 19.82 -11.64
C GLN A 151 -12.09 18.42 -11.13
N VAL A 152 -11.24 17.78 -10.33
CA VAL A 152 -11.52 16.49 -9.68
C VAL A 152 -12.27 16.76 -8.38
N ARG A 153 -13.54 16.39 -8.31
CA ARG A 153 -14.42 16.60 -7.15
C ARG A 153 -15.03 15.34 -6.60
N GLU A 154 -15.03 14.29 -7.42
CA GLU A 154 -15.56 12.97 -7.09
C GLU A 154 -14.60 11.90 -7.56
N TRP A 155 -14.69 10.70 -6.96
CA TRP A 155 -13.81 9.58 -7.31
C TRP A 155 -13.95 9.13 -8.77
N ASP A 156 -15.14 9.28 -9.35
CA ASP A 156 -15.41 8.87 -10.74
C ASP A 156 -15.03 9.94 -11.78
N ASP A 157 -14.54 11.11 -11.36
CA ASP A 157 -14.12 12.17 -12.29
C ASP A 157 -12.86 11.79 -13.09
N HIS A 158 -12.14 10.75 -12.67
CA HIS A 158 -10.97 10.29 -13.38
C HIS A 158 -10.81 8.75 -13.29
N PRO A 159 -10.54 8.04 -14.41
CA PRO A 159 -10.47 6.56 -14.45
C PRO A 159 -9.49 5.96 -13.42
N ILE A 160 -8.36 6.61 -13.14
CA ILE A 160 -7.36 6.13 -12.17
C ILE A 160 -7.90 6.13 -10.72
N LEU A 161 -8.94 6.89 -10.44
CA LEU A 161 -9.56 7.01 -9.13
C LEU A 161 -10.79 6.11 -8.98
N SER A 162 -11.25 5.47 -10.07
CA SER A 162 -12.46 4.64 -10.08
C SER A 162 -12.27 3.30 -9.36
N GLU A 163 -13.40 2.58 -9.17
CA GLU A 163 -13.47 1.29 -8.49
C GLU A 163 -12.65 0.17 -9.14
N ASP A 164 -12.25 0.30 -10.39
CA ASP A 164 -11.47 -0.73 -11.12
C ASP A 164 -9.97 -0.54 -11.01
N GLY A 165 -9.55 0.60 -10.48
CA GLY A 165 -8.17 1.06 -10.48
C GLY A 165 -7.42 0.78 -9.18
N PRO A 166 -6.14 1.20 -9.14
CA PRO A 166 -5.18 0.80 -8.12
C PRO A 166 -5.49 1.28 -6.70
N LEU A 167 -6.51 2.15 -6.54
CA LEU A 167 -6.88 2.75 -5.25
C LEU A 167 -8.12 2.12 -4.62
N TRP A 168 -9.03 1.53 -5.42
CA TRP A 168 -10.34 1.10 -4.95
C TRP A 168 -10.73 -0.31 -5.36
N PHE A 169 -9.99 -0.98 -6.21
CA PHE A 169 -10.37 -2.30 -6.68
C PHE A 169 -10.62 -3.25 -5.50
N ARG A 170 -11.81 -3.84 -5.48
CA ARG A 170 -12.18 -4.89 -4.52
C ARG A 170 -12.53 -6.15 -5.30
N PRO A 171 -11.70 -7.20 -5.20
CA PRO A 171 -11.99 -8.46 -5.87
C PRO A 171 -13.20 -9.16 -5.26
N ARG A 172 -13.57 -10.34 -5.79
CA ARG A 172 -14.64 -11.15 -5.22
C ARG A 172 -14.48 -11.34 -3.70
N PRO A 173 -15.58 -11.43 -2.93
CA PRO A 173 -16.98 -11.36 -3.37
C PRO A 173 -17.50 -9.92 -3.60
N TYR A 174 -16.66 -8.91 -3.46
CA TYR A 174 -17.06 -7.51 -3.46
C TYR A 174 -17.26 -6.91 -4.85
N SER A 175 -16.72 -7.55 -5.90
CA SER A 175 -16.90 -7.14 -7.29
C SER A 175 -17.12 -8.34 -8.21
N TYR A 176 -17.63 -8.08 -9.43
CA TYR A 176 -17.76 -9.08 -10.49
C TYR A 176 -16.44 -9.29 -11.26
N LEU A 177 -15.46 -8.42 -11.04
CA LEU A 177 -14.19 -8.45 -11.74
C LEU A 177 -13.20 -9.35 -11.00
N LEU A 178 -12.34 -10.00 -11.77
CA LEU A 178 -11.20 -10.74 -11.27
C LEU A 178 -9.97 -9.83 -11.21
N PRO A 179 -8.96 -10.18 -10.42
CA PRO A 179 -7.63 -9.59 -10.54
C PRO A 179 -7.06 -9.78 -11.95
N LEU A 180 -6.08 -8.97 -12.28
CA LEU A 180 -5.28 -9.04 -13.51
C LEU A 180 -4.78 -10.46 -13.77
N ALA A 181 -5.02 -11.00 -14.95
CA ALA A 181 -4.75 -12.40 -15.25
C ALA A 181 -3.25 -12.70 -15.41
N GLY A 182 -2.79 -13.80 -14.78
CA GLY A 182 -1.44 -14.34 -14.96
C GLY A 182 -0.31 -13.39 -14.51
N ARG A 183 -0.60 -12.49 -13.57
CA ARG A 183 0.39 -11.59 -12.97
C ARG A 183 0.21 -11.51 -11.46
N ALA A 184 1.31 -11.71 -10.74
CA ALA A 184 1.31 -11.57 -9.30
C ALA A 184 1.08 -10.10 -8.91
N GLN A 185 0.17 -9.89 -7.95
CA GLN A 185 -0.11 -8.60 -7.35
C GLN A 185 0.01 -8.69 -5.83
N VAL A 186 0.65 -7.69 -5.21
CA VAL A 186 0.64 -7.49 -3.76
C VAL A 186 -0.14 -6.23 -3.44
N VAL A 187 -1.15 -6.34 -2.59
CA VAL A 187 -2.13 -5.27 -2.33
C VAL A 187 -2.56 -5.19 -0.87
N GLY A 188 -2.94 -4.00 -0.42
CA GLY A 188 -3.63 -3.73 0.83
C GLY A 188 -5.15 -3.61 0.65
N HIS A 189 -5.76 -2.58 1.28
CA HIS A 189 -7.11 -2.07 1.05
C HIS A 189 -8.26 -3.00 1.42
N THR A 190 -8.12 -4.29 1.21
CA THR A 190 -9.19 -5.27 1.39
C THR A 190 -8.71 -6.41 2.28
N PRO A 191 -9.54 -6.84 3.26
CA PRO A 191 -9.23 -8.00 4.08
C PRO A 191 -8.89 -9.22 3.23
N PRO A 192 -7.95 -10.06 3.67
CA PRO A 192 -7.52 -11.24 2.93
C PRO A 192 -8.68 -12.16 2.55
N ILE A 193 -8.71 -12.55 1.29
CA ILE A 193 -9.63 -13.52 0.70
C ILE A 193 -8.78 -14.71 0.23
N PRO A 194 -8.71 -15.82 0.99
CA PRO A 194 -7.81 -16.94 0.70
C PRO A 194 -7.99 -17.54 -0.69
N GLU A 195 -9.20 -17.48 -1.23
CA GLU A 195 -9.54 -18.01 -2.55
C GLU A 195 -8.85 -17.27 -3.71
N LEU A 196 -8.27 -16.10 -3.45
CA LEU A 196 -7.57 -15.31 -4.47
C LEU A 196 -6.05 -15.56 -4.48
N GLU A 197 -5.48 -16.13 -3.42
CA GLU A 197 -4.05 -16.47 -3.41
C GLU A 197 -3.64 -17.41 -4.55
N PRO A 198 -4.43 -18.43 -4.93
CA PRO A 198 -4.14 -19.26 -6.10
C PRO A 198 -4.17 -18.51 -7.45
N LEU A 199 -4.66 -17.27 -7.47
CA LEU A 199 -4.64 -16.37 -8.63
C LEU A 199 -3.46 -15.39 -8.58
N ASP A 200 -2.46 -15.64 -7.72
CA ASP A 200 -1.32 -14.76 -7.48
C ASP A 200 -1.73 -13.36 -7.00
N PHE A 201 -2.82 -13.25 -6.25
CA PHE A 201 -3.32 -12.00 -5.67
C PHE A 201 -3.14 -12.02 -4.15
N TYR A 202 -2.08 -11.37 -3.68
CA TYR A 202 -1.60 -11.42 -2.30
C TYR A 202 -2.06 -10.19 -1.52
N MET A 203 -3.01 -10.38 -0.62
CA MET A 203 -3.64 -9.29 0.15
C MET A 203 -2.98 -9.16 1.51
N ILE A 204 -2.49 -7.97 1.82
CA ILE A 204 -1.70 -7.69 3.03
C ILE A 204 -2.32 -6.64 3.95
N ASP A 205 -3.56 -6.19 3.72
CA ASP A 205 -4.27 -5.34 4.67
C ASP A 205 -4.42 -6.09 6.01
N PRO A 206 -3.82 -5.59 7.10
CA PRO A 206 -3.87 -6.27 8.39
C PRO A 206 -5.24 -6.19 9.05
N CYS A 207 -6.10 -5.23 8.68
CA CYS A 207 -7.36 -4.92 9.38
C CYS A 207 -7.20 -4.83 10.90
N ALA A 208 -6.13 -4.16 11.35
CA ALA A 208 -5.63 -4.23 12.73
C ALA A 208 -6.22 -3.16 13.67
N PHE A 209 -7.32 -2.50 13.27
CA PHE A 209 -7.85 -1.33 13.95
C PHE A 209 -8.84 -1.67 15.06
N GLU A 210 -9.06 -0.70 15.96
CA GLU A 210 -10.06 -0.81 17.02
C GLU A 210 -11.46 -1.07 16.41
N GLY A 211 -12.16 -2.04 16.95
CA GLY A 211 -13.46 -2.49 16.42
C GLY A 211 -13.39 -3.57 15.33
N MET A 212 -12.21 -3.95 14.86
CA MET A 212 -12.01 -5.09 13.97
C MET A 212 -11.98 -6.42 14.73
N ALA A 213 -12.22 -7.52 14.02
CA ALA A 213 -12.28 -8.86 14.64
C ALA A 213 -10.93 -9.31 15.23
N ASP A 214 -9.82 -8.78 14.76
CA ASP A 214 -8.47 -9.12 15.21
C ASP A 214 -7.56 -7.87 15.32
N PRO A 215 -7.84 -6.98 16.30
CA PRO A 215 -7.07 -5.76 16.46
C PRO A 215 -5.62 -6.09 16.85
N GLY A 216 -4.68 -5.31 16.32
CA GLY A 216 -3.26 -5.47 16.57
C GLY A 216 -2.57 -6.55 15.72
N ARG A 217 -3.27 -7.19 14.78
CA ARG A 217 -2.65 -8.05 13.77
C ARG A 217 -1.90 -7.19 12.77
N TYR A 218 -0.73 -7.63 12.35
CA TYR A 218 -0.03 -7.07 11.19
C TYR A 218 0.19 -8.15 10.14
N ARG A 219 0.24 -7.72 8.87
CA ARG A 219 0.45 -8.59 7.72
C ARG A 219 1.37 -7.87 6.74
N TYR A 220 2.24 -8.61 6.07
CA TYR A 220 3.16 -8.05 5.10
C TYR A 220 3.59 -9.12 4.09
N ALA A 221 4.07 -8.67 2.92
CA ALA A 221 4.66 -9.59 1.96
C ALA A 221 6.19 -9.43 1.91
N VAL A 222 6.86 -10.51 1.55
CA VAL A 222 8.28 -10.52 1.18
C VAL A 222 8.39 -11.05 -0.25
N ILE A 223 8.97 -10.24 -1.13
CA ILE A 223 9.26 -10.60 -2.51
C ILE A 223 10.75 -10.93 -2.62
N GLN A 224 11.06 -12.09 -3.17
CA GLN A 224 12.43 -12.52 -3.43
C GLN A 224 12.48 -13.48 -4.62
N ALA A 225 13.31 -13.19 -5.60
CA ALA A 225 13.45 -13.97 -6.85
C ALA A 225 12.10 -14.18 -7.57
N GLY A 226 11.24 -13.14 -7.60
CA GLY A 226 9.92 -13.17 -8.21
C GLY A 226 8.85 -13.96 -7.44
N CYS A 227 9.21 -14.56 -6.30
CA CYS A 227 8.27 -15.28 -5.43
C CYS A 227 7.75 -14.34 -4.33
N VAL A 228 6.46 -14.42 -4.06
CA VAL A 228 5.79 -13.69 -2.98
C VAL A 228 5.50 -14.63 -1.83
N ARG A 229 5.85 -14.21 -0.62
CA ARG A 229 5.49 -14.88 0.63
C ARG A 229 4.79 -13.87 1.53
N VAL A 230 3.60 -14.21 2.00
CA VAL A 230 2.84 -13.41 2.96
C VAL A 230 3.09 -13.93 4.36
N GLU A 231 3.38 -13.03 5.26
CA GLU A 231 3.65 -13.30 6.67
C GLU A 231 2.73 -12.45 7.55
N GLU A 232 2.45 -12.93 8.76
CA GLU A 232 1.58 -12.23 9.69
C GLU A 232 2.02 -12.44 11.13
N GLY A 233 1.63 -11.52 12.01
CA GLY A 233 1.88 -11.58 13.44
C GLY A 233 0.95 -10.65 14.21
N ARG A 234 1.20 -10.53 15.53
CA ARG A 234 0.41 -9.68 16.42
C ARG A 234 1.31 -8.70 17.16
N LEU A 235 0.82 -7.48 17.35
CA LEU A 235 1.48 -6.48 18.19
C LEU A 235 1.69 -7.03 19.60
N GLY A 236 2.88 -6.81 20.14
CA GLY A 236 3.24 -7.28 21.48
C GLY A 236 3.57 -8.76 21.58
N CYS A 237 3.64 -9.50 20.47
CA CYS A 237 4.07 -10.91 20.44
C CYS A 237 5.38 -11.08 19.65
N ASP A 238 6.17 -12.08 20.01
CA ASP A 238 7.31 -12.53 19.23
C ASP A 238 6.88 -13.39 18.02
N VAL A 239 7.86 -13.83 17.23
CA VAL A 239 7.65 -14.70 16.05
C VAL A 239 6.99 -16.05 16.39
N ALA A 240 7.01 -16.46 17.66
CA ALA A 240 6.36 -17.69 18.15
C ALA A 240 4.95 -17.41 18.73
N GLY A 241 4.47 -16.16 18.62
CA GLY A 241 3.17 -15.74 19.18
C GLY A 241 3.17 -15.58 20.71
N GLN A 242 4.35 -15.53 21.36
CA GLN A 242 4.45 -15.29 22.77
C GLN A 242 4.46 -13.79 23.08
N PRO A 243 3.78 -13.32 24.16
CA PRO A 243 3.81 -11.91 24.52
C PRO A 243 5.22 -11.38 24.73
N LEU A 244 5.58 -10.28 24.06
CA LEU A 244 6.84 -9.59 24.27
C LEU A 244 6.83 -8.92 25.65
N SER A 245 7.83 -9.21 26.47
CA SER A 245 7.97 -8.62 27.81
C SER A 245 8.42 -7.15 27.80
N LYS A 246 8.76 -6.58 26.66
CA LYS A 246 8.98 -5.13 26.31
C LYS A 246 9.38 -5.00 24.83
N PRO A 247 9.08 -3.89 24.15
CA PRO A 247 9.55 -3.67 22.77
C PRO A 247 11.07 -3.54 22.79
N CYS A 248 11.76 -4.51 22.18
CA CYS A 248 13.19 -4.44 21.96
C CYS A 248 13.43 -3.80 20.59
N LEU A 249 13.30 -2.48 20.52
CA LEU A 249 13.98 -1.70 19.51
C LEU A 249 15.21 -1.10 20.24
N ALA A 250 16.36 -1.72 20.06
CA ALA A 250 17.60 -1.07 20.39
C ALA A 250 17.63 0.26 19.61
N GLU A 251 17.71 1.36 20.34
CA GLU A 251 18.07 2.65 19.77
C GLU A 251 19.40 2.45 19.05
N ALA A 252 19.37 2.33 17.72
CA ALA A 252 20.56 2.46 16.89
C ALA A 252 20.99 3.92 17.04
N GLY A 253 21.91 4.13 17.95
CA GLY A 253 22.44 5.42 18.31
C GLY A 253 23.08 6.11 17.11
N ARG A 254 22.79 7.41 17.10
CA ARG A 254 23.50 8.60 16.58
C ARG A 254 24.49 8.41 15.43
#